data_70f662bbd4eb23a31ed4382ebbcea11f
#
_entry.id   70f662bbd4eb23a31ed4382ebbcea11f
#
_cell.length_a   1.000
_cell.length_b   1.000
_cell.length_c   1.000
_cell.angle_alpha   90.00
_cell.angle_beta   90.00
_cell.angle_gamma   90.00
#
_symmetry.space_group_name_H-M   'P 1'
#
loop_
_entity.id
_entity.type
_entity.pdbx_description
1 polymer ?
#
loop_
_entity_poly.entity_id
_entity_poly.type
_entity_poly.pdbx_seq_one_letter_code
_entity_poly.pdbx_strand_id
1 'polypeptide(L)'
;RRGFKVVHMTGFFLNFLGATDSASNLGGIQMNLLFPFLIVWAIVAFIMYKGVRRGIEVVCRVTLPILMLLIVLLVIRGITLPGAVDGLNYLFQPDWSALKKPSVWVAAYGQIFFSLSIGFAIMVSYASYLPKKTDVVNSACITATANHGFEVFTAIGIFGIVGFMAGQQGVDVAEVAGGGVGLAFMTFPTAINALPAFNALFAICFFGALFIAAITSMISILQAVIASMHDKFNIDHNVATT
;
A
#
# COMPACT_ATOMS: atom_id res chain seq x y z
N ARG A 1 9.96 0.48 -30.24
CA ARG A 1 8.89 1.47 -29.90
C ARG A 1 8.19 1.21 -28.55
N ARG A 2 8.32 0.01 -27.93
CA ARG A 2 7.59 -0.37 -26.70
C ARG A 2 8.36 -0.04 -25.41
N GLY A 3 9.69 -0.17 -25.36
CA GLY A 3 10.52 0.27 -24.23
C GLY A 3 10.50 1.78 -24.00
N PHE A 4 10.15 2.54 -25.03
CA PHE A 4 10.05 4.00 -24.99
C PHE A 4 8.93 4.50 -24.05
N LYS A 5 7.83 3.73 -23.85
CA LYS A 5 6.71 4.15 -22.99
C LYS A 5 7.02 4.08 -21.48
N VAL A 6 7.75 3.06 -21.05
CA VAL A 6 8.13 2.91 -19.61
C VAL A 6 9.18 3.96 -19.25
N VAL A 7 10.18 4.19 -20.13
CA VAL A 7 11.18 5.24 -19.94
C VAL A 7 10.53 6.63 -19.89
N HIS A 8 9.50 6.89 -20.71
CA HIS A 8 8.73 8.14 -20.66
C HIS A 8 7.96 8.31 -19.34
N MET A 9 7.37 7.24 -18.81
CA MET A 9 6.64 7.30 -17.53
C MET A 9 7.57 7.50 -16.35
N THR A 10 8.75 6.88 -16.35
CA THR A 10 9.79 7.12 -15.34
C THR A 10 10.25 8.57 -15.36
N GLY A 11 10.55 9.11 -16.54
CA GLY A 11 10.93 10.52 -16.69
C GLY A 11 9.82 11.49 -16.26
N PHE A 12 8.56 11.20 -16.61
CA PHE A 12 7.42 11.99 -16.16
C PHE A 12 7.27 11.96 -14.63
N PHE A 13 7.37 10.78 -14.03
CA PHE A 13 7.23 10.61 -12.57
C PHE A 13 8.35 11.36 -11.81
N LEU A 14 9.60 11.21 -12.24
CA LEU A 14 10.73 11.91 -11.62
C LEU A 14 10.62 13.44 -11.79
N ASN A 15 10.25 13.92 -12.97
CA ASN A 15 9.99 15.34 -13.21
C ASN A 15 8.83 15.88 -12.37
N PHE A 16 7.75 15.11 -12.23
CA PHE A 16 6.60 15.48 -11.40
C PHE A 16 7.00 15.62 -9.93
N LEU A 17 7.86 14.72 -9.44
CA LEU A 17 8.41 14.79 -8.08
C LEU A 17 9.47 15.90 -7.91
N GLY A 18 9.98 16.47 -9.00
CA GLY A 18 11.12 17.38 -8.97
C GLY A 18 12.42 16.68 -8.57
N ALA A 19 12.50 15.35 -8.74
CA ALA A 19 13.69 14.59 -8.44
C ALA A 19 14.76 14.88 -9.51
N THR A 20 15.93 15.32 -9.07
CA THR A 20 17.09 15.59 -9.94
C THR A 20 18.05 14.40 -9.93
N ASP A 21 18.84 14.24 -10.99
CA ASP A 21 19.81 13.14 -11.14
C ASP A 21 20.98 13.22 -10.12
N SER A 22 21.04 14.25 -9.30
CA SER A 22 22.10 14.48 -8.33
C SER A 22 21.55 14.58 -6.90
N ALA A 23 22.05 13.73 -6.03
CA ALA A 23 21.71 13.76 -4.60
C ALA A 23 22.14 15.06 -3.88
N SER A 24 23.02 15.85 -4.49
CA SER A 24 23.46 17.15 -3.97
C SER A 24 22.52 18.31 -4.34
N ASN A 25 21.59 18.10 -5.26
CA ASN A 25 20.62 19.11 -5.66
C ASN A 25 19.22 18.73 -5.13
N LEU A 26 18.85 19.32 -4.00
CA LEU A 26 17.57 19.06 -3.33
C LEU A 26 16.34 19.58 -4.09
N GLY A 27 16.55 20.31 -5.20
CA GLY A 27 15.47 20.94 -5.95
C GLY A 27 14.75 22.04 -5.14
N GLY A 28 13.74 22.65 -5.75
CA GLY A 28 12.87 23.63 -5.09
C GLY A 28 11.57 22.95 -4.59
N ILE A 29 10.83 23.66 -3.76
CA ILE A 29 9.50 23.23 -3.31
C ILE A 29 8.57 23.15 -4.54
N GLN A 30 8.04 21.95 -4.80
CA GLN A 30 7.09 21.69 -5.87
C GLN A 30 5.68 22.05 -5.41
N MET A 31 5.17 23.18 -5.85
CA MET A 31 3.83 23.66 -5.44
C MET A 31 2.71 22.70 -5.82
N ASN A 32 2.87 21.97 -6.92
CA ASN A 32 1.94 20.94 -7.38
C ASN A 32 1.81 19.76 -6.40
N LEU A 33 2.84 19.51 -5.60
CA LEU A 33 2.86 18.47 -4.57
C LEU A 33 2.49 19.03 -3.20
N LEU A 34 2.92 20.24 -2.90
CA LEU A 34 2.68 20.88 -1.60
C LEU A 34 1.19 21.01 -1.28
N PHE A 35 0.40 21.47 -2.26
CA PHE A 35 -1.04 21.70 -2.04
C PHE A 35 -1.81 20.40 -1.72
N PRO A 36 -1.74 19.31 -2.52
CA PRO A 36 -2.39 18.04 -2.16
C PRO A 36 -1.80 17.43 -0.88
N PHE A 37 -0.50 17.58 -0.62
CA PHE A 37 0.12 17.16 0.61
C PHE A 37 -0.52 17.83 1.84
N LEU A 38 -0.69 19.14 1.82
CA LEU A 38 -1.35 19.87 2.91
C LEU A 38 -2.81 19.47 3.10
N ILE A 39 -3.54 19.18 2.02
CA ILE A 39 -4.92 18.67 2.10
C ILE A 39 -4.94 17.31 2.82
N VAL A 40 -4.07 16.38 2.45
CA VAL A 40 -4.00 15.06 3.09
C VAL A 40 -3.67 15.21 4.57
N TRP A 41 -2.70 16.06 4.93
CA TRP A 41 -2.37 16.33 6.32
C TRP A 41 -3.52 16.96 7.10
N ALA A 42 -4.25 17.88 6.50
CA ALA A 42 -5.44 18.49 7.15
C ALA A 42 -6.53 17.44 7.40
N ILE A 43 -6.77 16.52 6.46
CA ILE A 43 -7.73 15.42 6.63
C ILE A 43 -7.27 14.51 7.79
N VAL A 44 -6.01 14.10 7.79
CA VAL A 44 -5.45 13.23 8.83
C VAL A 44 -5.50 13.91 10.20
N ALA A 45 -5.07 15.16 10.32
CA ALA A 45 -5.15 15.93 11.55
C ALA A 45 -6.59 16.05 12.07
N PHE A 46 -7.56 16.30 11.19
CA PHE A 46 -8.97 16.35 11.56
C PHE A 46 -9.49 15.02 12.11
N ILE A 47 -9.10 13.90 11.50
CA ILE A 47 -9.47 12.56 11.97
C ILE A 47 -8.86 12.29 13.34
N MET A 48 -7.56 12.60 13.49
CA MET A 48 -6.82 12.41 14.74
C MET A 48 -7.38 13.27 15.88
N TYR A 49 -7.74 14.53 15.60
CA TYR A 49 -8.36 15.43 16.57
C TYR A 49 -9.67 14.86 17.16
N LYS A 50 -10.45 14.10 16.38
CA LYS A 50 -11.65 13.40 16.86
C LYS A 50 -11.35 12.21 17.78
N GLY A 51 -10.10 11.79 17.88
CA GLY A 51 -9.64 10.69 18.71
C GLY A 51 -9.99 9.29 18.16
N VAL A 52 -9.59 8.26 18.89
CA VAL A 52 -9.64 6.87 18.43
C VAL A 52 -11.05 6.40 18.11
N ARG A 53 -12.01 6.59 19.04
CA ARG A 53 -13.38 6.05 18.89
C ARG A 53 -14.24 6.80 17.88
N ARG A 54 -14.14 8.13 17.83
CA ARG A 54 -14.99 8.98 16.98
C ARG A 54 -14.33 9.36 15.65
N GLY A 55 -13.03 9.25 15.58
CA GLY A 55 -12.23 9.53 14.37
C GLY A 55 -11.81 8.24 13.69
N ILE A 56 -10.78 7.60 14.23
CA ILE A 56 -10.10 6.46 13.59
C ILE A 56 -11.06 5.28 13.36
N GLU A 57 -11.79 4.86 14.38
CA GLU A 57 -12.71 3.71 14.30
C GLU A 57 -13.81 3.94 13.25
N VAL A 58 -14.39 5.14 13.20
CA VAL A 58 -15.45 5.48 12.23
C VAL A 58 -14.90 5.47 10.82
N VAL A 59 -13.72 6.08 10.60
CA VAL A 59 -13.07 6.08 9.28
C VAL A 59 -12.76 4.66 8.83
N CYS A 60 -12.12 3.85 9.68
CA CYS A 60 -11.80 2.46 9.33
C CYS A 60 -13.06 1.62 9.04
N ARG A 61 -14.13 1.80 9.83
CA ARG A 61 -15.40 1.08 9.63
C ARG A 61 -16.01 1.34 8.25
N VAL A 62 -15.83 2.53 7.70
CA VAL A 62 -16.35 2.90 6.37
C VAL A 62 -15.36 2.57 5.27
N THR A 63 -14.08 2.89 5.48
CA THR A 63 -13.06 2.75 4.42
C THR A 63 -12.65 1.30 4.16
N LEU A 64 -12.63 0.43 5.18
CA LEU A 64 -12.26 -0.98 5.00
C LEU A 64 -13.21 -1.74 4.06
N PRO A 65 -14.55 -1.68 4.20
CA PRO A 65 -15.45 -2.30 3.23
C PRO A 65 -15.29 -1.74 1.82
N ILE A 66 -15.09 -0.43 1.69
CA ILE A 66 -14.84 0.21 0.39
C ILE A 66 -13.53 -0.32 -0.21
N LEU A 67 -12.45 -0.37 0.58
CA LEU A 67 -11.18 -0.91 0.15
C LEU A 67 -11.32 -2.37 -0.31
N MET A 68 -12.02 -3.20 0.45
CA MET A 68 -12.28 -4.59 0.07
C MET A 68 -13.01 -4.68 -1.26
N LEU A 69 -14.06 -3.87 -1.45
CA LEU A 69 -14.80 -3.83 -2.72
C LEU A 69 -13.90 -3.44 -3.90
N LEU A 70 -13.09 -2.38 -3.73
CA LEU A 70 -12.17 -1.92 -4.77
C LEU A 70 -11.15 -2.99 -5.14
N ILE A 71 -10.58 -3.67 -4.15
CA ILE A 71 -9.61 -4.76 -4.38
C ILE A 71 -10.29 -5.96 -5.06
N VAL A 72 -11.51 -6.34 -4.67
CA VAL A 72 -12.25 -7.40 -5.36
C VAL A 72 -12.44 -7.08 -6.84
N LEU A 73 -12.82 -5.85 -7.16
CA LEU A 73 -12.96 -5.40 -8.55
C LEU A 73 -11.63 -5.46 -9.31
N LEU A 74 -10.53 -5.07 -8.67
CA LEU A 74 -9.19 -5.14 -9.24
C LEU A 74 -8.76 -6.59 -9.49
N VAL A 75 -9.02 -7.49 -8.54
CA VAL A 75 -8.68 -8.93 -8.66
C VAL A 75 -9.47 -9.56 -9.79
N ILE A 76 -10.79 -9.37 -9.83
CA ILE A 76 -11.64 -9.91 -10.91
C ILE A 76 -11.11 -9.41 -12.27
N ARG A 77 -10.81 -8.14 -12.39
CA ARG A 77 -10.27 -7.59 -13.64
C ARG A 77 -8.88 -8.13 -13.96
N GLY A 78 -8.00 -8.21 -12.95
CA GLY A 78 -6.64 -8.73 -13.11
C GLY A 78 -6.60 -10.15 -13.67
N ILE A 79 -7.41 -11.06 -13.12
CA ILE A 79 -7.44 -12.46 -13.56
C ILE A 79 -8.12 -12.67 -14.90
N THR A 80 -8.96 -11.74 -15.35
CA THR A 80 -9.67 -11.81 -16.64
C THR A 80 -8.87 -11.22 -17.81
N LEU A 81 -7.68 -10.67 -17.57
CA LEU A 81 -6.82 -10.11 -18.62
C LEU A 81 -6.11 -11.21 -19.41
N PRO A 82 -5.88 -11.01 -20.72
CA PRO A 82 -5.07 -11.91 -21.52
C PRO A 82 -3.64 -11.98 -20.96
N GLY A 83 -3.08 -13.19 -20.76
CA GLY A 83 -1.76 -13.38 -20.18
C GLY A 83 -1.71 -13.33 -18.64
N ALA A 84 -2.86 -13.16 -17.96
CA ALA A 84 -2.93 -13.20 -16.50
C ALA A 84 -2.42 -14.54 -15.93
N VAL A 85 -2.63 -15.64 -16.65
CA VAL A 85 -2.19 -16.98 -16.25
C VAL A 85 -0.67 -17.04 -16.07
N ASP A 86 0.11 -16.35 -16.93
CA ASP A 86 1.57 -16.35 -16.84
C ASP A 86 2.04 -15.67 -15.55
N GLY A 87 1.38 -14.57 -15.16
CA GLY A 87 1.65 -13.90 -13.88
C GLY A 87 1.25 -14.76 -12.69
N LEU A 88 0.12 -15.47 -12.76
CA LEU A 88 -0.31 -16.37 -11.69
C LEU A 88 0.61 -17.59 -11.57
N ASN A 89 1.06 -18.15 -12.69
CA ASN A 89 2.06 -19.22 -12.68
C ASN A 89 3.34 -18.75 -12.01
N TYR A 90 3.83 -17.55 -12.33
CA TYR A 90 5.01 -16.97 -11.70
C TYR A 90 4.82 -16.79 -10.18
N LEU A 91 3.65 -16.34 -9.72
CA LEU A 91 3.34 -16.18 -8.30
C LEU A 91 3.35 -17.50 -7.53
N PHE A 92 2.76 -18.55 -8.12
CA PHE A 92 2.56 -19.82 -7.43
C PHE A 92 3.61 -20.89 -7.77
N GLN A 93 4.50 -20.63 -8.71
CA GLN A 93 5.58 -21.56 -9.06
C GLN A 93 6.63 -21.65 -7.94
N PRO A 94 6.80 -22.79 -7.26
CA PRO A 94 7.73 -22.89 -6.16
C PRO A 94 9.18 -23.00 -6.65
N ASP A 95 10.05 -22.15 -6.11
CA ASP A 95 11.51 -22.32 -6.23
C ASP A 95 12.07 -22.91 -4.93
N TRP A 96 12.17 -24.23 -4.88
CA TRP A 96 12.70 -24.94 -3.73
C TRP A 96 14.17 -24.63 -3.46
N SER A 97 14.92 -24.21 -4.48
CA SER A 97 16.33 -23.83 -4.33
C SER A 97 16.49 -22.52 -3.56
N ALA A 98 15.52 -21.62 -3.66
CA ALA A 98 15.49 -20.36 -2.95
C ALA A 98 15.45 -20.53 -1.42
N LEU A 99 14.83 -21.60 -0.92
CA LEU A 99 14.76 -21.89 0.52
C LEU A 99 16.14 -22.12 1.16
N LYS A 100 17.17 -22.42 0.37
CA LYS A 100 18.56 -22.57 0.85
C LYS A 100 19.27 -21.22 1.04
N LYS A 101 18.67 -20.12 0.58
CA LYS A 101 19.27 -18.78 0.66
C LYS A 101 18.76 -18.06 1.92
N PRO A 102 19.62 -17.71 2.89
CA PRO A 102 19.20 -17.00 4.10
C PRO A 102 18.48 -15.67 3.81
N SER A 103 18.83 -14.99 2.71
CA SER A 103 18.19 -13.73 2.29
C SER A 103 16.69 -13.85 2.04
N VAL A 104 16.22 -15.01 1.57
CA VAL A 104 14.78 -15.26 1.34
C VAL A 104 14.03 -15.29 2.67
N TRP A 105 14.60 -15.93 3.68
CA TRP A 105 14.00 -15.98 5.02
C TRP A 105 13.99 -14.62 5.69
N VAL A 106 15.09 -13.86 5.57
CA VAL A 106 15.15 -12.49 6.09
C VAL A 106 14.10 -11.61 5.41
N ALA A 107 13.95 -11.71 4.10
CA ALA A 107 12.93 -10.96 3.36
C ALA A 107 11.50 -11.36 3.79
N ALA A 108 11.22 -12.67 3.95
CA ALA A 108 9.92 -13.16 4.38
C ALA A 108 9.56 -12.68 5.80
N TYR A 109 10.50 -12.81 6.76
CA TYR A 109 10.30 -12.29 8.10
C TYR A 109 10.13 -10.76 8.11
N GLY A 110 10.95 -10.05 7.34
CA GLY A 110 10.83 -8.60 7.20
C GLY A 110 9.46 -8.17 6.68
N GLN A 111 8.92 -8.89 5.69
CA GLN A 111 7.56 -8.64 5.18
C GLN A 111 6.50 -8.88 6.25
N ILE A 112 6.57 -9.95 7.03
CA ILE A 112 5.63 -10.24 8.11
C ILE A 112 5.68 -9.15 9.19
N PHE A 113 6.88 -8.74 9.61
CA PHE A 113 7.05 -7.64 10.57
C PHE A 113 6.42 -6.35 10.09
N PHE A 114 6.65 -6.00 8.83
CA PHE A 114 6.11 -4.78 8.23
C PHE A 114 4.58 -4.86 8.08
N SER A 115 4.07 -5.96 7.54
CA SER A 115 2.66 -6.17 7.25
C SER A 115 1.79 -6.19 8.50
N LEU A 116 2.25 -6.85 9.56
CA LEU A 116 1.56 -6.90 10.86
C LEU A 116 1.86 -5.70 11.77
N SER A 117 2.63 -4.73 11.29
CA SER A 117 3.01 -3.51 12.04
C SER A 117 3.66 -3.80 13.41
N ILE A 118 4.41 -4.90 13.53
CA ILE A 118 4.96 -5.38 14.81
C ILE A 118 6.04 -4.42 15.33
N GLY A 119 6.89 -3.88 14.45
CA GLY A 119 8.00 -3.01 14.84
C GLY A 119 7.65 -1.53 15.09
N PHE A 120 6.40 -1.11 14.89
CA PHE A 120 6.00 0.31 14.88
C PHE A 120 5.25 0.77 16.13
N ALA A 121 5.15 -0.05 17.17
CA ALA A 121 4.35 0.19 18.37
C ALA A 121 2.84 0.42 18.11
N ILE A 122 2.36 0.28 16.87
CA ILE A 122 0.97 0.52 16.48
C ILE A 122 0.03 -0.45 17.23
N MET A 123 0.34 -1.74 17.21
CA MET A 123 -0.50 -2.76 17.86
C MET A 123 -0.48 -2.60 19.38
N VAL A 124 0.64 -2.18 19.98
CA VAL A 124 0.74 -1.88 21.41
C VAL A 124 -0.16 -0.68 21.77
N SER A 125 -0.10 0.38 20.97
CA SER A 125 -0.96 1.56 21.14
C SER A 125 -2.44 1.19 21.04
N TYR A 126 -2.85 0.45 20.02
CA TYR A 126 -4.25 0.04 19.88
C TYR A 126 -4.71 -0.91 20.99
N ALA A 127 -3.86 -1.83 21.42
CA ALA A 127 -4.19 -2.74 22.51
C ALA A 127 -4.45 -2.01 23.84
N SER A 128 -3.81 -0.85 24.07
CA SER A 128 -4.04 -0.04 25.27
C SER A 128 -5.47 0.51 25.38
N TYR A 129 -6.18 0.64 24.27
CA TYR A 129 -7.58 1.10 24.23
C TYR A 129 -8.62 -0.04 24.38
N LEU A 130 -8.18 -1.29 24.40
CA LEU A 130 -9.08 -2.43 24.51
C LEU A 130 -9.62 -2.58 25.96
N PRO A 131 -10.88 -3.04 26.12
CA PRO A 131 -11.42 -3.40 27.43
C PRO A 131 -10.59 -4.50 28.11
N LYS A 132 -10.43 -4.44 29.44
CA LYS A 132 -9.61 -5.38 30.23
C LYS A 132 -9.96 -6.86 30.05
N LYS A 133 -11.20 -7.18 29.60
CA LYS A 133 -11.68 -8.55 29.41
C LYS A 133 -11.59 -9.03 27.94
N THR A 134 -10.96 -8.26 27.05
CA THR A 134 -10.83 -8.63 25.64
C THR A 134 -9.88 -9.81 25.49
N ASP A 135 -10.29 -10.82 24.72
CA ASP A 135 -9.42 -11.92 24.31
C ASP A 135 -8.43 -11.43 23.22
N VAL A 136 -7.27 -10.96 23.69
CA VAL A 136 -6.24 -10.36 22.83
C VAL A 136 -5.58 -11.43 21.95
N VAL A 137 -5.39 -12.66 22.46
CA VAL A 137 -4.72 -13.73 21.71
C VAL A 137 -5.55 -14.15 20.51
N ASN A 138 -6.85 -14.42 20.72
CA ASN A 138 -7.72 -14.80 19.62
C ASN A 138 -7.88 -13.66 18.62
N SER A 139 -8.00 -12.43 19.07
CA SER A 139 -8.07 -11.24 18.21
C SER A 139 -6.79 -11.09 17.35
N ALA A 140 -5.61 -11.31 17.92
CA ALA A 140 -4.35 -11.26 17.20
C ALA A 140 -4.25 -12.36 16.14
N CYS A 141 -4.64 -13.59 16.47
CA CYS A 141 -4.66 -14.71 15.51
C CYS A 141 -5.60 -14.43 14.32
N ILE A 142 -6.82 -13.94 14.61
CA ILE A 142 -7.79 -13.59 13.58
C ILE A 142 -7.23 -12.47 12.68
N THR A 143 -6.67 -11.43 13.28
CA THR A 143 -6.09 -10.30 12.53
C THR A 143 -4.94 -10.74 11.64
N ALA A 144 -4.00 -11.54 12.15
CA ALA A 144 -2.87 -12.03 11.38
C ALA A 144 -3.32 -12.93 10.22
N THR A 145 -4.27 -13.85 10.46
CA THR A 145 -4.78 -14.74 9.41
C THR A 145 -5.55 -13.97 8.34
N ALA A 146 -6.40 -13.02 8.75
CA ALA A 146 -7.15 -12.18 7.82
C ALA A 146 -6.23 -11.31 6.97
N ASN A 147 -5.17 -10.74 7.59
CA ASN A 147 -4.17 -9.95 6.88
C ASN A 147 -3.47 -10.76 5.79
N HIS A 148 -2.96 -11.95 6.11
CA HIS A 148 -2.32 -12.82 5.12
C HIS A 148 -3.27 -13.28 4.03
N GLY A 149 -4.50 -13.62 4.38
CA GLY A 149 -5.52 -13.95 3.39
C GLY A 149 -5.77 -12.81 2.42
N PHE A 150 -5.83 -11.58 2.92
CA PHE A 150 -6.01 -10.38 2.10
C PHE A 150 -4.79 -10.09 1.22
N GLU A 151 -3.57 -10.28 1.73
CA GLU A 151 -2.32 -10.13 0.96
C GLU A 151 -2.28 -11.09 -0.23
N VAL A 152 -2.53 -12.38 0.01
CA VAL A 152 -2.56 -13.40 -1.04
C VAL A 152 -3.65 -13.10 -2.06
N PHE A 153 -4.84 -12.74 -1.60
CA PHE A 153 -5.94 -12.36 -2.48
C PHE A 153 -5.58 -11.17 -3.37
N THR A 154 -4.98 -10.13 -2.81
CA THR A 154 -4.53 -8.95 -3.55
C THR A 154 -3.40 -9.30 -4.52
N ALA A 155 -2.46 -10.15 -4.11
CA ALA A 155 -1.35 -10.60 -4.96
C ALA A 155 -1.85 -11.30 -6.22
N ILE A 156 -2.91 -12.11 -6.14
CA ILE A 156 -3.53 -12.75 -7.31
C ILE A 156 -3.92 -11.70 -8.36
N GLY A 157 -4.58 -10.63 -7.96
CA GLY A 157 -4.96 -9.55 -8.87
C GLY A 157 -3.75 -8.80 -9.46
N ILE A 158 -2.79 -8.47 -8.62
CA ILE A 158 -1.57 -7.76 -9.01
C ILE A 158 -0.77 -8.59 -10.03
N PHE A 159 -0.51 -9.85 -9.74
CA PHE A 159 0.26 -10.72 -10.63
C PHE A 159 -0.49 -11.05 -11.93
N GLY A 160 -1.82 -11.10 -11.90
CA GLY A 160 -2.61 -11.16 -13.13
C GLY A 160 -2.37 -9.96 -14.04
N ILE A 161 -2.27 -8.75 -13.48
CA ILE A 161 -1.95 -7.52 -14.23
C ILE A 161 -0.50 -7.52 -14.71
N VAL A 162 0.44 -7.97 -13.87
CA VAL A 162 1.86 -8.09 -14.23
C VAL A 162 2.04 -9.06 -15.39
N GLY A 163 1.36 -10.21 -15.36
CA GLY A 163 1.35 -11.17 -16.48
C GLY A 163 0.81 -10.56 -17.79
N PHE A 164 -0.30 -9.83 -17.71
CA PHE A 164 -0.82 -9.07 -18.86
C PHE A 164 0.21 -8.09 -19.41
N MET A 165 0.89 -7.35 -18.55
CA MET A 165 1.93 -6.40 -18.95
C MET A 165 3.14 -7.08 -19.59
N ALA A 166 3.60 -8.19 -19.03
CA ALA A 166 4.69 -8.99 -19.59
C ALA A 166 4.35 -9.47 -20.99
N GLY A 167 3.15 -10.01 -21.19
CA GLY A 167 2.63 -10.41 -22.50
C GLY A 167 2.52 -9.26 -23.49
N GLN A 168 2.08 -8.07 -23.07
CA GLN A 168 2.01 -6.88 -23.92
C GLN A 168 3.39 -6.35 -24.35
N GLN A 169 4.39 -6.50 -23.49
CA GLN A 169 5.76 -6.05 -23.76
C GLN A 169 6.61 -7.12 -24.47
N GLY A 170 6.18 -8.39 -24.41
CA GLY A 170 6.92 -9.53 -24.94
C GLY A 170 8.20 -9.81 -24.14
N VAL A 171 8.14 -9.60 -22.81
CA VAL A 171 9.23 -9.85 -21.85
C VAL A 171 8.80 -10.85 -20.80
N ASP A 172 9.75 -11.36 -20.02
CA ASP A 172 9.44 -12.26 -18.91
C ASP A 172 8.68 -11.52 -17.77
N VAL A 173 7.83 -12.26 -17.06
CA VAL A 173 7.09 -11.74 -15.90
C VAL A 173 8.06 -11.19 -14.84
N ALA A 174 9.21 -11.84 -14.63
CA ALA A 174 10.23 -11.39 -13.71
C ALA A 174 10.77 -9.98 -13.98
N GLU A 175 10.84 -9.57 -15.26
CA GLU A 175 11.31 -8.24 -15.64
C GLU A 175 10.29 -7.14 -15.32
N VAL A 176 9.00 -7.47 -15.30
CA VAL A 176 7.91 -6.54 -14.98
C VAL A 176 7.57 -6.57 -13.49
N ALA A 177 7.80 -7.70 -12.82
CA ALA A 177 7.50 -7.93 -11.42
C ALA A 177 8.45 -7.15 -10.49
N GLY A 178 8.56 -5.85 -10.69
CA GLY A 178 9.23 -4.95 -9.78
C GLY A 178 8.41 -4.73 -8.50
N GLY A 179 8.97 -4.03 -7.53
CA GLY A 179 8.30 -3.73 -6.26
C GLY A 179 8.24 -2.25 -5.95
N GLY A 180 7.47 -1.94 -4.88
CA GLY A 180 7.42 -0.61 -4.30
C GLY A 180 6.81 0.47 -5.19
N VAL A 181 7.36 1.66 -5.07
CA VAL A 181 6.89 2.89 -5.75
C VAL A 181 6.89 2.75 -7.28
N GLY A 182 7.90 2.08 -7.83
CA GLY A 182 8.02 1.84 -9.27
C GLY A 182 6.86 1.02 -9.82
N LEU A 183 6.48 -0.05 -9.16
CA LEU A 183 5.35 -0.87 -9.56
C LEU A 183 4.05 -0.04 -9.53
N ALA A 184 3.78 0.67 -8.44
CA ALA A 184 2.53 1.40 -8.23
C ALA A 184 2.38 2.61 -9.15
N PHE A 185 3.44 3.38 -9.41
CA PHE A 185 3.34 4.67 -10.11
C PHE A 185 3.94 4.70 -11.50
N MET A 186 4.64 3.65 -11.93
CA MET A 186 5.16 3.53 -13.30
C MET A 186 4.52 2.35 -14.04
N THR A 187 4.56 1.15 -13.45
CA THR A 187 4.06 -0.07 -14.12
C THR A 187 2.54 -0.08 -14.21
N PHE A 188 1.83 0.17 -13.11
CA PHE A 188 0.37 0.14 -13.10
C PHE A 188 -0.29 1.21 -13.98
N PRO A 189 0.12 2.50 -13.99
CA PRO A 189 -0.41 3.46 -14.95
C PRO A 189 -0.23 3.05 -16.40
N THR A 190 0.93 2.44 -16.70
CA THR A 190 1.19 1.91 -18.05
C THR A 190 0.26 0.73 -18.38
N ALA A 191 0.03 -0.17 -17.42
CA ALA A 191 -0.92 -1.28 -17.56
C ALA A 191 -2.34 -0.77 -17.79
N ILE A 192 -2.79 0.18 -16.99
CA ILE A 192 -4.11 0.79 -17.08
C ILE A 192 -4.34 1.41 -18.46
N ASN A 193 -3.36 2.12 -18.99
CA ASN A 193 -3.44 2.69 -20.33
C ASN A 193 -3.45 1.64 -21.46
N ALA A 194 -2.93 0.45 -21.20
CA ALA A 194 -2.92 -0.67 -22.15
C ALA A 194 -4.19 -1.53 -22.10
N LEU A 195 -5.08 -1.31 -21.12
CA LEU A 195 -6.32 -2.08 -20.99
C LEU A 195 -7.23 -1.86 -22.22
N PRO A 196 -7.91 -2.91 -22.68
CA PRO A 196 -8.81 -2.81 -23.85
C PRO A 196 -10.10 -2.03 -23.55
N ALA A 197 -10.53 -1.96 -22.27
CA ALA A 197 -11.74 -1.26 -21.85
C ALA A 197 -11.70 -0.90 -20.35
N PHE A 198 -12.54 0.05 -19.95
CA PHE A 198 -12.74 0.49 -18.55
C PHE A 198 -11.51 1.06 -17.86
N ASN A 199 -10.58 1.65 -18.60
CA ASN A 199 -9.33 2.20 -18.07
C ASN A 199 -9.55 3.21 -16.93
N ALA A 200 -10.50 4.15 -17.11
CA ALA A 200 -10.80 5.16 -16.10
C ALA A 200 -11.36 4.55 -14.80
N LEU A 201 -12.28 3.59 -14.92
CA LEU A 201 -12.83 2.88 -13.76
C LEU A 201 -11.74 2.12 -13.02
N PHE A 202 -10.88 1.42 -13.76
CA PHE A 202 -9.78 0.67 -13.17
C PHE A 202 -8.75 1.58 -12.47
N ALA A 203 -8.44 2.74 -13.09
CA ALA A 203 -7.58 3.75 -12.46
C ALA A 203 -8.18 4.25 -11.14
N ILE A 204 -9.47 4.59 -11.12
CA ILE A 204 -10.17 5.03 -9.91
C ILE A 204 -10.15 3.94 -8.83
N CYS A 205 -10.41 2.69 -9.19
CA CYS A 205 -10.36 1.57 -8.26
C CYS A 205 -8.95 1.39 -7.68
N PHE A 206 -7.91 1.39 -8.51
CA PHE A 206 -6.54 1.17 -8.09
C PHE A 206 -6.01 2.31 -7.21
N PHE A 207 -6.06 3.55 -7.72
CA PHE A 207 -5.54 4.69 -6.96
C PHE A 207 -6.42 5.04 -5.76
N GLY A 208 -7.73 4.81 -5.85
CA GLY A 208 -8.65 4.96 -4.72
C GLY A 208 -8.33 3.96 -3.59
N ALA A 209 -8.11 2.68 -3.92
CA ALA A 209 -7.69 1.67 -2.95
C ALA A 209 -6.34 2.03 -2.32
N LEU A 210 -5.36 2.43 -3.13
CA LEU A 210 -4.04 2.85 -2.66
C LEU A 210 -4.11 4.06 -1.73
N PHE A 211 -4.93 5.05 -2.07
CA PHE A 211 -5.15 6.26 -1.26
C PHE A 211 -5.79 5.95 0.09
N ILE A 212 -6.83 5.12 0.11
CA ILE A 212 -7.48 4.68 1.36
C ILE A 212 -6.49 3.92 2.24
N ALA A 213 -5.75 2.98 1.66
CA ALA A 213 -4.74 2.20 2.38
C ALA A 213 -3.63 3.10 2.96
N ALA A 214 -3.18 4.10 2.20
CA ALA A 214 -2.16 5.05 2.65
C ALA A 214 -2.66 5.91 3.83
N ILE A 215 -3.88 6.46 3.75
CA ILE A 215 -4.44 7.28 4.83
C ILE A 215 -4.63 6.46 6.11
N THR A 216 -5.17 5.26 6.03
CA THR A 216 -5.38 4.41 7.21
C THR A 216 -4.06 4.02 7.86
N SER A 217 -3.02 3.75 7.08
CA SER A 217 -1.66 3.51 7.59
C SER A 217 -1.06 4.75 8.26
N MET A 218 -1.19 5.92 7.64
CA MET A 218 -0.74 7.20 8.20
C MET A 218 -1.36 7.48 9.57
N ILE A 219 -2.68 7.34 9.68
CA ILE A 219 -3.42 7.52 10.93
C ILE A 219 -2.89 6.57 12.01
N SER A 220 -2.63 5.30 11.66
CA SER A 220 -2.16 4.29 12.62
C SER A 220 -0.76 4.60 13.15
N ILE A 221 0.15 5.05 12.29
CA ILE A 221 1.51 5.45 12.68
C ILE A 221 1.47 6.68 13.60
N LEU A 222 0.70 7.69 13.21
CA LEU A 222 0.55 8.91 14.01
C LEU A 222 -0.07 8.64 15.37
N GLN A 223 -1.05 7.73 15.45
CA GLN A 223 -1.66 7.34 16.71
C GLN A 223 -0.65 6.75 17.70
N ALA A 224 0.29 5.94 17.22
CA ALA A 224 1.36 5.40 18.06
C ALA A 224 2.26 6.51 18.61
N VAL A 225 2.59 7.50 17.80
CA VAL A 225 3.39 8.67 18.23
C VAL A 225 2.63 9.50 19.24
N ILE A 226 1.37 9.85 18.96
CA ILE A 226 0.52 10.67 19.86
C ILE A 226 0.32 9.97 21.20
N ALA A 227 0.04 8.67 21.21
CA ALA A 227 -0.10 7.89 22.44
C ALA A 227 1.19 7.92 23.27
N SER A 228 2.34 7.78 22.63
CA SER A 228 3.63 7.83 23.29
C SER A 228 3.94 9.23 23.88
N MET A 229 3.58 10.29 23.16
CA MET A 229 3.72 11.66 23.64
C MET A 229 2.79 11.95 24.83
N HIS A 230 1.55 11.52 24.74
CA HIS A 230 0.58 11.64 25.83
C HIS A 230 1.10 10.96 27.11
N ASP A 231 1.54 9.70 27.00
CA ASP A 231 1.99 8.93 28.15
C ASP A 231 3.28 9.48 28.77
N LYS A 232 4.24 9.90 27.94
CA LYS A 232 5.55 10.37 28.43
C LYS A 232 5.53 11.77 28.98
N PHE A 233 4.81 12.68 28.34
CA PHE A 233 4.82 14.11 28.66
C PHE A 233 3.55 14.60 29.36
N ASN A 234 2.58 13.73 29.58
CA ASN A 234 1.26 14.06 30.12
C ASN A 234 0.56 15.20 29.35
N ILE A 235 0.77 15.23 28.05
CA ILE A 235 0.20 16.24 27.14
C ILE A 235 -1.21 15.78 26.75
N ASP A 236 -2.17 16.70 26.79
CA ASP A 236 -3.55 16.37 26.37
C ASP A 236 -3.57 15.91 24.90
N HIS A 237 -4.40 14.92 24.58
CA HIS A 237 -4.49 14.32 23.24
C HIS A 237 -4.69 15.37 22.16
N ASN A 238 -5.52 16.38 22.41
CA ASN A 238 -5.77 17.46 21.46
C ASN A 238 -4.54 18.31 21.18
N VAL A 239 -3.70 18.55 22.19
CA VAL A 239 -2.46 19.29 22.07
C VAL A 239 -1.38 18.48 21.37
N ALA A 240 -1.34 17.16 21.60
CA ALA A 240 -0.40 16.28 20.92
C ALA A 240 -0.74 16.06 19.42
N THR A 241 -1.96 16.40 19.01
CA THR A 241 -2.42 16.26 17.61
C THR A 241 -2.18 17.53 16.79
N THR A 242 -2.02 18.69 17.43
CA THR A 242 -1.73 19.98 16.78
C THR A 242 -0.24 20.26 16.73
#